data_39a456ff10b9d764c8c1178e145defc2
#
_entry.id   39a456ff10b9d764c8c1178e145defc2
#
_cell.length_a   1.000
_cell.length_b   1.000
_cell.length_c   1.000
_cell.angle_alpha   90.00
_cell.angle_beta   90.00
_cell.angle_gamma   90.00
#
_symmetry.space_group_name_H-M   'P 1'
#
loop_
_entity.id
_entity.type
_entity.pdbx_description
1 polymer ?
#
loop_
_entity_poly.entity_id
_entity_poly.type
_entity_poly.pdbx_seq_one_letter_code
_entity_poly.pdbx_strand_id
1 'polypeptide(L)'
;MTLDEIKLRRLAGQHLLTPADSQTVVKDLCGLQAQFLSHALHGLAIRADEVHTDGLVKSWTNRGTMHLFSVDDLPLFLHEGRTHFLRPVDTLQSDAYIGAERKAYFADLLTDAVAQGIDERESLKAVCAKAGMSDSESKSLFDPWGGLIRALCESGRLCHKVQEKKAYQLCPAFAPMAENPARLELARRYFTHFGPATLKDAAYFFGTTQTKVKAWLKELLVMEAVLDGKTFFYIDHQLADGVLPDCLFLAGFDQLMLGYEKTESLFLSKEHIRDVFNLAGIVRPAILIDGNVAGWWNMKNRKLTVTMFGNCNTNTVTENAYRLWPDIQKIDFQ
;
A
#
# COMPACT_ATOMS: atom_id res chain seq x y z
N MET A 1 19.34 20.53 -7.78
CA MET A 1 19.17 19.59 -6.65
C MET A 1 20.07 18.41 -6.89
N THR A 2 20.82 17.96 -5.89
CA THR A 2 21.70 16.79 -5.98
C THR A 2 20.90 15.49 -5.78
N LEU A 3 21.51 14.34 -6.07
CA LEU A 3 20.90 13.03 -5.84
C LEU A 3 20.55 12.82 -4.34
N ASP A 4 21.48 13.17 -3.45
CA ASP A 4 21.28 13.00 -2.01
C ASP A 4 20.19 13.93 -1.46
N GLU A 5 20.08 15.16 -1.96
CA GLU A 5 18.95 16.05 -1.63
C GLU A 5 17.61 15.46 -2.06
N ILE A 6 17.52 14.82 -3.24
CA ILE A 6 16.29 14.14 -3.68
C ILE A 6 15.99 12.96 -2.77
N LYS A 7 16.98 12.13 -2.45
CA LYS A 7 16.82 10.99 -1.55
C LYS A 7 16.36 11.43 -0.17
N LEU A 8 17.02 12.42 0.42
CA LEU A 8 16.65 12.98 1.73
C LEU A 8 15.22 13.50 1.75
N ARG A 9 14.80 14.25 0.73
CA ARG A 9 13.42 14.75 0.63
C ARG A 9 12.40 13.60 0.55
N ARG A 10 12.69 12.53 -0.21
CA ARG A 10 11.82 11.35 -0.31
C ARG A 10 11.74 10.58 1.01
N LEU A 11 12.84 10.45 1.73
CA LEU A 11 12.86 9.78 3.03
C LEU A 11 12.12 10.61 4.10
N ALA A 12 12.38 11.92 4.15
CA ALA A 12 11.70 12.83 5.08
C ALA A 12 10.19 12.91 4.80
N GLY A 13 9.79 13.09 3.53
CA GLY A 13 8.39 13.14 3.12
C GLY A 13 7.62 11.86 3.43
N GLN A 14 8.31 10.72 3.46
CA GLN A 14 7.74 9.42 3.83
C GLN A 14 7.91 9.06 5.30
N HIS A 15 8.20 10.02 6.17
CA HIS A 15 8.36 9.85 7.62
C HIS A 15 9.43 8.82 8.04
N LEU A 16 10.46 8.61 7.20
CA LEU A 16 11.56 7.69 7.50
C LEU A 16 12.72 8.36 8.24
N LEU A 17 12.71 9.70 8.34
CA LEU A 17 13.71 10.48 9.10
C LEU A 17 13.11 11.06 10.39
N THR A 18 11.85 11.44 10.36
CA THR A 18 11.12 11.99 11.50
C THR A 18 9.77 11.30 11.56
N PRO A 19 9.51 10.49 12.60
CA PRO A 19 8.23 9.83 12.77
C PRO A 19 7.07 10.82 12.94
N ALA A 20 5.85 10.33 12.66
CA ALA A 20 4.60 11.06 12.87
C ALA A 20 3.56 10.12 13.52
N ASP A 21 2.36 10.59 13.78
CA ASP A 21 1.29 9.72 14.23
C ASP A 21 0.81 8.77 13.10
N SER A 22 0.26 7.61 13.47
CA SER A 22 -0.15 6.57 12.52
C SER A 22 -1.16 7.04 11.49
N GLN A 23 -2.09 7.93 11.85
CA GLN A 23 -3.10 8.47 10.94
C GLN A 23 -2.46 9.40 9.89
N THR A 24 -1.55 10.26 10.32
CA THR A 24 -0.76 11.12 9.43
C THR A 24 0.04 10.29 8.44
N VAL A 25 0.79 9.29 8.91
CA VAL A 25 1.59 8.41 8.02
C VAL A 25 0.74 7.77 6.93
N VAL A 26 -0.41 7.17 7.27
CA VAL A 26 -1.23 6.50 6.26
C VAL A 26 -1.91 7.47 5.31
N LYS A 27 -2.28 8.68 5.76
CA LYS A 27 -2.86 9.74 4.91
C LYS A 27 -1.83 10.27 3.93
N ASP A 28 -0.65 10.64 4.41
CA ASP A 28 0.44 11.22 3.61
C ASP A 28 0.97 10.25 2.56
N LEU A 29 1.05 8.97 2.91
CA LEU A 29 1.53 7.93 1.99
C LEU A 29 0.43 7.34 1.07
N CYS A 30 -0.75 7.95 1.03
CA CYS A 30 -1.88 7.44 0.24
C CYS A 30 -2.19 5.97 0.55
N GLY A 31 -2.15 5.60 1.82
CA GLY A 31 -2.29 4.24 2.32
C GLY A 31 -1.01 3.40 2.22
N LEU A 32 -0.92 2.37 3.03
CA LEU A 32 0.17 1.38 2.99
C LEU A 32 -0.33 0.09 2.35
N GLN A 33 0.41 -0.48 1.41
CA GLN A 33 -0.01 -1.74 0.78
C GLN A 33 -0.06 -2.87 1.82
N ALA A 34 -1.23 -3.50 1.98
CA ALA A 34 -1.57 -4.40 3.08
C ALA A 34 -2.10 -5.76 2.62
N GLN A 35 -1.57 -6.31 1.51
CA GLN A 35 -1.82 -7.69 1.14
C GLN A 35 -1.37 -8.66 2.23
N PHE A 36 -0.27 -8.33 2.90
CA PHE A 36 0.22 -8.96 4.12
C PHE A 36 0.21 -7.89 5.22
N LEU A 37 -0.64 -8.06 6.22
CA LEU A 37 -0.83 -7.03 7.26
C LEU A 37 0.45 -6.78 8.05
N SER A 38 1.21 -7.83 8.38
CA SER A 38 2.48 -7.73 9.09
C SER A 38 3.47 -6.78 8.40
N HIS A 39 3.53 -6.79 7.06
CA HIS A 39 4.36 -5.84 6.31
C HIS A 39 3.83 -4.41 6.39
N ALA A 40 2.52 -4.21 6.30
CA ALA A 40 1.94 -2.87 6.45
C ALA A 40 2.17 -2.30 7.85
N LEU A 41 2.00 -3.13 8.90
CA LEU A 41 2.26 -2.72 10.28
C LEU A 41 3.75 -2.45 10.53
N HIS A 42 4.66 -3.23 9.94
CA HIS A 42 6.09 -2.92 9.99
C HIS A 42 6.40 -1.60 9.26
N GLY A 43 5.81 -1.41 8.06
CA GLY A 43 5.95 -0.14 7.31
C GLY A 43 5.43 1.08 8.07
N LEU A 44 4.39 0.88 8.89
CA LEU A 44 3.89 1.91 9.82
C LEU A 44 4.86 2.11 11.00
N ALA A 45 5.34 1.01 11.60
CA ALA A 45 6.22 1.06 12.78
C ALA A 45 7.57 1.78 12.55
N ILE A 46 8.11 1.72 11.34
CA ILE A 46 9.34 2.44 11.00
C ILE A 46 9.12 3.93 10.65
N ARG A 47 7.87 4.41 10.69
CA ARG A 47 7.45 5.76 10.31
C ARG A 47 6.63 6.47 11.39
N ALA A 48 6.09 5.71 12.35
CA ALA A 48 5.24 6.26 13.40
C ALA A 48 5.93 6.20 14.75
N ASP A 49 5.62 7.18 15.61
CA ASP A 49 6.07 7.19 17.00
C ASP A 49 5.56 5.95 17.75
N GLU A 50 4.28 5.64 17.54
CA GLU A 50 3.61 4.44 18.01
C GLU A 50 2.63 3.90 16.96
N VAL A 51 2.49 2.58 16.90
CA VAL A 51 1.56 1.93 15.96
C VAL A 51 0.16 1.89 16.56
N HIS A 52 -0.71 2.74 16.07
CA HIS A 52 -2.14 2.72 16.35
C HIS A 52 -2.94 2.33 15.12
N THR A 53 -3.86 1.39 15.27
CA THR A 53 -4.74 0.93 14.16
C THR A 53 -6.17 1.42 14.28
N ASP A 54 -6.50 2.14 15.35
CA ASP A 54 -7.81 2.75 15.54
C ASP A 54 -8.09 3.78 14.44
N GLY A 55 -9.30 3.74 13.88
CA GLY A 55 -9.65 4.58 12.75
C GLY A 55 -8.99 4.21 11.42
N LEU A 56 -8.29 3.07 11.35
CA LEU A 56 -7.79 2.52 10.10
C LEU A 56 -8.72 1.43 9.55
N VAL A 57 -8.78 1.34 8.25
CA VAL A 57 -9.50 0.30 7.51
C VAL A 57 -8.59 -0.33 6.46
N LYS A 58 -8.96 -1.53 6.03
CA LYS A 58 -8.25 -2.24 4.99
C LYS A 58 -9.20 -2.59 3.84
N SER A 59 -8.90 -2.12 2.64
CA SER A 59 -9.71 -2.39 1.43
C SER A 59 -8.89 -2.27 0.15
N TRP A 60 -9.51 -2.64 -0.97
CA TRP A 60 -8.93 -2.44 -2.30
C TRP A 60 -9.05 -0.98 -2.71
N THR A 61 -7.93 -0.40 -3.08
CA THR A 61 -7.82 1.00 -3.49
C THR A 61 -7.01 1.13 -4.78
N ASN A 62 -5.94 1.89 -4.77
CA ASN A 62 -5.09 2.15 -5.93
C ASN A 62 -4.55 0.85 -6.55
N ARG A 63 -4.52 0.78 -7.87
CA ARG A 63 -3.97 -0.32 -8.66
C ARG A 63 -4.58 -1.70 -8.39
N GLY A 64 -5.77 -1.76 -7.77
CA GLY A 64 -6.43 -3.02 -7.44
C GLY A 64 -5.71 -3.84 -6.38
N THR A 65 -4.87 -3.21 -5.56
CA THR A 65 -4.19 -3.81 -4.41
C THR A 65 -4.85 -3.39 -3.10
N MET A 66 -4.67 -4.20 -2.07
CA MET A 66 -5.23 -3.94 -0.75
C MET A 66 -4.33 -2.98 0.01
N HIS A 67 -4.92 -1.94 0.59
CA HIS A 67 -4.21 -0.95 1.40
C HIS A 67 -4.82 -0.82 2.78
N LEU A 68 -3.96 -0.47 3.75
CA LEU A 68 -4.30 0.03 5.07
C LEU A 68 -4.33 1.55 4.98
N PHE A 69 -5.43 2.19 5.35
CA PHE A 69 -5.60 3.64 5.24
C PHE A 69 -6.60 4.18 6.26
N SER A 70 -6.64 5.50 6.45
CA SER A 70 -7.57 6.15 7.36
C SER A 70 -9.03 6.00 6.90
N VAL A 71 -9.94 5.77 7.83
CA VAL A 71 -11.38 5.77 7.57
C VAL A 71 -11.85 7.09 6.96
N ASP A 72 -11.22 8.20 7.30
CA ASP A 72 -11.52 9.53 6.75
C ASP A 72 -11.22 9.63 5.24
N ASP A 73 -10.36 8.76 4.72
CA ASP A 73 -9.98 8.71 3.31
C ASP A 73 -10.89 7.78 2.47
N LEU A 74 -11.92 7.17 3.06
CA LEU A 74 -12.92 6.41 2.30
C LEU A 74 -13.50 7.20 1.13
N PRO A 75 -13.95 8.48 1.31
CA PRO A 75 -14.43 9.30 0.20
C PRO A 75 -13.41 9.49 -0.91
N LEU A 76 -12.13 9.60 -0.53
CA LEU A 76 -11.01 9.84 -1.43
C LEU A 76 -10.64 8.59 -2.24
N PHE A 77 -10.51 7.44 -1.60
CA PHE A 77 -10.13 6.19 -2.28
C PHE A 77 -11.29 5.52 -3.01
N LEU A 78 -12.50 5.68 -2.49
CA LEU A 78 -13.72 5.17 -3.11
C LEU A 78 -14.49 6.28 -3.86
N HIS A 79 -13.76 7.23 -4.48
CA HIS A 79 -14.30 8.37 -5.21
C HIS A 79 -15.12 7.95 -6.45
N GLU A 80 -15.96 8.84 -6.94
CA GLU A 80 -16.64 8.69 -8.23
C GLU A 80 -15.61 8.53 -9.37
N GLY A 81 -15.92 7.72 -10.36
CA GLY A 81 -15.05 7.53 -11.53
C GLY A 81 -13.73 6.79 -11.25
N ARG A 82 -13.54 6.22 -10.05
CA ARG A 82 -12.37 5.38 -9.80
C ARG A 82 -12.36 4.15 -10.72
N THR A 83 -11.17 3.69 -11.07
CA THR A 83 -11.02 2.43 -11.81
C THR A 83 -11.31 1.24 -10.88
N HIS A 84 -12.32 0.44 -11.24
CA HIS A 84 -12.55 -0.84 -10.60
C HIS A 84 -11.64 -1.90 -11.24
N PHE A 85 -10.98 -2.68 -10.39
CA PHE A 85 -10.09 -3.76 -10.81
C PHE A 85 -10.77 -5.14 -10.72
N LEU A 86 -12.09 -5.16 -10.54
CA LEU A 86 -12.89 -6.38 -10.63
C LEU A 86 -12.90 -6.88 -12.09
N ARG A 87 -12.81 -8.19 -12.24
CA ARG A 87 -13.15 -8.78 -13.53
C ARG A 87 -14.61 -8.44 -13.85
N PRO A 88 -14.97 -8.21 -15.13
CA PRO A 88 -16.35 -7.91 -15.51
C PRO A 88 -17.36 -8.92 -14.95
N VAL A 89 -16.97 -10.20 -14.87
CA VAL A 89 -17.79 -11.31 -14.34
C VAL A 89 -18.05 -11.23 -12.84
N ASP A 90 -17.22 -10.51 -12.08
CA ASP A 90 -17.33 -10.38 -10.61
C ASP A 90 -18.16 -9.17 -10.19
N THR A 91 -18.56 -8.31 -11.12
CA THR A 91 -19.40 -7.14 -10.82
C THR A 91 -20.82 -7.56 -10.40
N LEU A 92 -21.46 -6.75 -9.57
CA LEU A 92 -22.82 -7.03 -9.10
C LEU A 92 -23.84 -7.12 -10.27
N GLN A 93 -23.59 -6.40 -11.36
CA GLN A 93 -24.46 -6.33 -12.53
C GLN A 93 -24.23 -7.46 -13.53
N SER A 94 -23.17 -8.25 -13.39
CA SER A 94 -22.85 -9.34 -14.31
C SER A 94 -23.70 -10.58 -14.02
N ASP A 95 -24.26 -11.20 -15.06
CA ASP A 95 -24.94 -12.50 -14.98
C ASP A 95 -24.00 -13.70 -15.18
N ALA A 96 -22.69 -13.48 -15.35
CA ALA A 96 -21.72 -14.55 -15.51
C ALA A 96 -21.59 -15.38 -14.23
N TYR A 97 -21.59 -16.71 -14.37
CA TYR A 97 -21.52 -17.75 -13.33
C TYR A 97 -22.71 -17.77 -12.36
N ILE A 98 -23.32 -16.66 -12.06
CA ILE A 98 -24.44 -16.49 -11.14
C ILE A 98 -25.23 -15.27 -11.57
N GLY A 99 -26.55 -15.39 -11.68
CA GLY A 99 -27.42 -14.29 -12.14
C GLY A 99 -27.38 -13.07 -11.22
N ALA A 100 -27.61 -11.87 -11.80
CA ALA A 100 -27.53 -10.61 -11.09
C ALA A 100 -28.46 -10.55 -9.86
N GLU A 101 -29.69 -11.06 -9.97
CA GLU A 101 -30.63 -11.14 -8.83
C GLU A 101 -30.09 -12.02 -7.70
N ARG A 102 -29.46 -13.13 -8.06
CA ARG A 102 -28.88 -14.05 -7.09
C ARG A 102 -27.64 -13.45 -6.43
N LYS A 103 -26.82 -12.71 -7.18
CA LYS A 103 -25.70 -11.91 -6.61
C LYS A 103 -26.20 -10.85 -5.64
N ALA A 104 -27.26 -10.12 -5.99
CA ALA A 104 -27.87 -9.10 -5.14
C ALA A 104 -28.37 -9.72 -3.83
N TYR A 105 -29.08 -10.86 -3.92
CA TYR A 105 -29.53 -11.61 -2.75
C TYR A 105 -28.40 -11.97 -1.80
N PHE A 106 -27.30 -12.57 -2.32
CA PHE A 106 -26.16 -12.91 -1.47
C PHE A 106 -25.38 -11.68 -1.00
N ALA A 107 -25.37 -10.59 -1.77
CA ALA A 107 -24.76 -9.34 -1.34
C ALA A 107 -25.47 -8.76 -0.10
N ASP A 108 -26.79 -8.78 -0.10
CA ASP A 108 -27.60 -8.32 1.04
C ASP A 108 -27.45 -9.28 2.23
N LEU A 109 -27.56 -10.58 2.00
CA LEU A 109 -27.37 -11.60 3.04
C LEU A 109 -25.99 -11.49 3.72
N LEU A 110 -24.93 -11.30 2.96
CA LEU A 110 -23.56 -11.12 3.49
C LEU A 110 -23.44 -9.82 4.30
N THR A 111 -24.03 -8.74 3.81
CA THR A 111 -24.00 -7.45 4.49
C THR A 111 -24.74 -7.53 5.83
N ASP A 112 -25.92 -8.16 5.85
CA ASP A 112 -26.74 -8.37 7.06
C ASP A 112 -26.04 -9.30 8.05
N ALA A 113 -25.40 -10.37 7.58
CA ALA A 113 -24.62 -11.27 8.42
C ALA A 113 -23.46 -10.54 9.10
N VAL A 114 -22.73 -9.70 8.36
CA VAL A 114 -21.64 -8.87 8.91
C VAL A 114 -22.19 -7.85 9.93
N ALA A 115 -23.34 -7.24 9.66
CA ALA A 115 -24.01 -6.35 10.61
C ALA A 115 -24.40 -7.05 11.92
N GLN A 116 -24.69 -8.36 11.86
CA GLN A 116 -25.00 -9.22 13.03
C GLN A 116 -23.74 -9.79 13.71
N GLY A 117 -22.54 -9.39 13.28
CA GLY A 117 -21.26 -9.83 13.88
C GLY A 117 -20.71 -11.15 13.32
N ILE A 118 -21.29 -11.71 12.25
CA ILE A 118 -20.73 -12.86 11.52
C ILE A 118 -19.75 -12.31 10.49
N ASP A 119 -18.48 -12.25 10.83
CA ASP A 119 -17.49 -11.47 10.11
C ASP A 119 -16.38 -12.29 9.43
N GLU A 120 -16.19 -13.55 9.84
CA GLU A 120 -15.17 -14.41 9.25
C GLU A 120 -15.63 -15.03 7.92
N ARG A 121 -14.70 -15.14 6.97
CA ARG A 121 -14.97 -15.67 5.63
C ARG A 121 -15.69 -17.04 5.63
N GLU A 122 -15.21 -17.98 6.45
CA GLU A 122 -15.79 -19.34 6.49
C GLU A 122 -17.18 -19.34 7.14
N SER A 123 -17.41 -18.50 8.15
CA SER A 123 -18.72 -18.31 8.77
C SER A 123 -19.71 -17.69 7.78
N LEU A 124 -19.30 -16.69 7.02
CA LEU A 124 -20.11 -16.09 5.96
C LEU A 124 -20.45 -17.10 4.85
N LYS A 125 -19.50 -17.95 4.48
CA LYS A 125 -19.74 -19.04 3.53
C LYS A 125 -20.77 -20.03 4.05
N ALA A 126 -20.73 -20.37 5.35
CA ALA A 126 -21.71 -21.24 5.99
C ALA A 126 -23.11 -20.61 6.00
N VAL A 127 -23.23 -19.29 6.23
CA VAL A 127 -24.50 -18.55 6.12
C VAL A 127 -25.08 -18.67 4.72
N CYS A 128 -24.28 -18.42 3.68
CA CYS A 128 -24.70 -18.54 2.28
C CYS A 128 -25.10 -19.99 1.94
N ALA A 129 -24.37 -20.99 2.44
CA ALA A 129 -24.71 -22.40 2.22
C ALA A 129 -26.07 -22.76 2.80
N LYS A 130 -26.39 -22.32 4.04
CA LYS A 130 -27.72 -22.48 4.66
C LYS A 130 -28.83 -21.78 3.87
N ALA A 131 -28.51 -20.70 3.16
CA ALA A 131 -29.42 -19.98 2.28
C ALA A 131 -29.51 -20.59 0.87
N GLY A 132 -29.02 -21.81 0.66
CA GLY A 132 -29.13 -22.56 -0.58
C GLY A 132 -28.09 -22.15 -1.64
N MET A 133 -26.90 -21.72 -1.23
CA MET A 133 -25.77 -21.49 -2.13
C MET A 133 -25.26 -22.84 -2.69
N SER A 134 -25.20 -22.97 -3.99
CA SER A 134 -24.60 -24.13 -4.67
C SER A 134 -23.06 -24.06 -4.68
N ASP A 135 -22.41 -25.20 -4.97
CA ASP A 135 -20.95 -25.27 -5.09
C ASP A 135 -20.39 -24.36 -6.20
N SER A 136 -21.11 -24.21 -7.31
CA SER A 136 -20.72 -23.31 -8.40
C SER A 136 -20.83 -21.85 -7.98
N GLU A 137 -21.91 -21.48 -7.30
CA GLU A 137 -22.07 -20.13 -6.74
C GLU A 137 -21.01 -19.83 -5.69
N SER A 138 -20.67 -20.78 -4.82
CA SER A 138 -19.63 -20.64 -3.80
C SER A 138 -18.27 -20.28 -4.43
N LYS A 139 -17.91 -20.90 -5.55
CA LYS A 139 -16.66 -20.56 -6.27
C LYS A 139 -16.64 -19.14 -6.80
N SER A 140 -17.80 -18.62 -7.24
CA SER A 140 -17.92 -17.25 -7.72
C SER A 140 -17.99 -16.23 -6.58
N LEU A 141 -18.81 -16.49 -5.58
CA LEU A 141 -19.01 -15.55 -4.44
C LEU A 141 -17.74 -15.39 -3.60
N PHE A 142 -17.03 -16.50 -3.42
CA PHE A 142 -15.84 -16.59 -2.56
C PHE A 142 -14.55 -16.88 -3.34
N ASP A 143 -14.40 -16.34 -4.54
CA ASP A 143 -13.14 -16.42 -5.28
C ASP A 143 -12.01 -15.78 -4.46
N PRO A 144 -10.84 -16.43 -4.31
CA PRO A 144 -9.72 -15.87 -3.53
C PRO A 144 -9.18 -14.53 -4.05
N TRP A 145 -9.32 -14.28 -5.35
CA TRP A 145 -8.78 -13.11 -6.05
C TRP A 145 -9.84 -12.10 -6.48
N GLY A 146 -11.10 -12.40 -6.23
CA GLY A 146 -12.21 -11.58 -6.68
C GLY A 146 -13.49 -11.92 -5.95
N GLY A 147 -14.54 -12.20 -6.70
CA GLY A 147 -15.84 -12.62 -6.21
C GLY A 147 -16.66 -11.51 -5.56
N LEU A 148 -17.83 -11.92 -5.05
CA LEU A 148 -18.79 -10.98 -4.51
C LEU A 148 -18.26 -10.19 -3.30
N ILE A 149 -17.50 -10.82 -2.40
CA ILE A 149 -16.94 -10.14 -1.23
C ILE A 149 -16.03 -8.99 -1.65
N ARG A 150 -15.20 -9.21 -2.67
CA ARG A 150 -14.37 -8.13 -3.20
C ARG A 150 -15.23 -7.02 -3.80
N ALA A 151 -16.28 -7.36 -4.56
CA ALA A 151 -17.22 -6.38 -5.10
C ALA A 151 -17.88 -5.54 -3.99
N LEU A 152 -18.27 -6.16 -2.88
CA LEU A 152 -18.80 -5.47 -1.70
C LEU A 152 -17.78 -4.52 -1.05
N CYS A 153 -16.51 -4.92 -1.00
CA CYS A 153 -15.45 -4.04 -0.49
C CYS A 153 -15.15 -2.89 -1.47
N GLU A 154 -15.06 -3.17 -2.77
CA GLU A 154 -14.83 -2.13 -3.77
C GLU A 154 -16.02 -1.17 -3.94
N SER A 155 -17.24 -1.60 -3.60
CA SER A 155 -18.41 -0.71 -3.57
C SER A 155 -18.54 0.11 -2.27
N GLY A 156 -17.72 -0.18 -1.26
CA GLY A 156 -17.79 0.50 0.03
C GLY A 156 -18.94 0.00 0.93
N ARG A 157 -19.53 -1.17 0.65
CA ARG A 157 -20.51 -1.82 1.56
C ARG A 157 -19.80 -2.50 2.72
N LEU A 158 -18.68 -3.18 2.44
CA LEU A 158 -17.83 -3.84 3.40
C LEU A 158 -16.40 -3.31 3.34
N CYS A 159 -15.65 -3.50 4.41
CA CYS A 159 -14.18 -3.40 4.41
C CYS A 159 -13.60 -4.51 5.29
N HIS A 160 -12.31 -4.76 5.19
CA HIS A 160 -11.62 -5.71 6.05
C HIS A 160 -11.33 -5.08 7.42
N LYS A 161 -11.44 -5.87 8.47
CA LYS A 161 -10.86 -5.53 9.78
C LYS A 161 -9.33 -5.52 9.70
N VAL A 162 -8.72 -4.69 10.51
CA VAL A 162 -7.25 -4.59 10.61
C VAL A 162 -6.75 -5.68 11.58
N GLN A 163 -6.70 -6.90 11.08
CA GLN A 163 -6.22 -8.07 11.81
C GLN A 163 -5.67 -9.12 10.84
N GLU A 164 -4.86 -10.06 11.34
CA GLU A 164 -4.23 -11.11 10.53
C GLU A 164 -5.26 -12.07 9.90
N LYS A 165 -6.20 -12.57 10.69
CA LYS A 165 -7.26 -13.42 10.19
C LYS A 165 -8.24 -12.60 9.35
N LYS A 166 -8.56 -13.08 8.15
CA LYS A 166 -9.50 -12.37 7.27
C LYS A 166 -10.88 -12.28 7.90
N ALA A 167 -11.28 -11.07 8.25
CA ALA A 167 -12.60 -10.73 8.74
C ALA A 167 -13.06 -9.42 8.11
N TYR A 168 -14.37 -9.22 8.10
CA TYR A 168 -15.03 -8.10 7.46
C TYR A 168 -15.83 -7.29 8.47
N GLN A 169 -16.09 -6.06 8.13
CA GLN A 169 -17.00 -5.17 8.87
C GLN A 169 -17.78 -4.33 7.87
N LEU A 170 -18.88 -3.76 8.31
CA LEU A 170 -19.55 -2.74 7.52
C LEU A 170 -18.60 -1.58 7.31
N CYS A 171 -18.56 -1.09 6.07
CA CYS A 171 -17.82 0.13 5.81
C CYS A 171 -18.52 1.29 6.51
N PRO A 172 -17.82 2.15 7.25
CA PRO A 172 -18.43 3.37 7.78
C PRO A 172 -19.10 4.18 6.68
N ALA A 173 -20.21 4.84 7.01
CA ALA A 173 -20.93 5.65 6.05
C ALA A 173 -20.05 6.80 5.54
N PHE A 174 -19.99 7.00 4.24
CA PHE A 174 -19.28 8.09 3.59
C PHE A 174 -19.99 8.52 2.31
N ALA A 175 -19.70 9.73 1.83
CA ALA A 175 -20.10 10.19 0.52
C ALA A 175 -18.86 10.22 -0.40
N PRO A 176 -18.84 9.51 -1.53
CA PRO A 176 -17.70 9.54 -2.45
C PRO A 176 -17.38 10.97 -2.90
N MET A 177 -16.10 11.30 -2.97
CA MET A 177 -15.69 12.56 -3.61
C MET A 177 -15.91 12.49 -5.12
N ALA A 178 -16.16 13.64 -5.75
CA ALA A 178 -16.12 13.73 -7.21
C ALA A 178 -14.70 13.36 -7.73
N GLU A 179 -14.64 12.81 -8.95
CA GLU A 179 -13.40 12.25 -9.49
C GLU A 179 -12.24 13.25 -9.53
N ASN A 180 -12.45 14.45 -10.07
CA ASN A 180 -11.36 15.40 -10.25
C ASN A 180 -10.77 15.90 -8.93
N PRO A 181 -11.56 16.37 -7.95
CA PRO A 181 -11.04 16.72 -6.63
C PRO A 181 -10.28 15.59 -5.94
N ALA A 182 -10.78 14.34 -6.03
CA ALA A 182 -10.11 13.20 -5.41
C ALA A 182 -8.74 12.91 -6.07
N ARG A 183 -8.66 12.97 -7.39
CA ARG A 183 -7.41 12.76 -8.12
C ARG A 183 -6.40 13.86 -7.86
N LEU A 184 -6.84 15.11 -7.75
CA LEU A 184 -5.98 16.25 -7.41
C LEU A 184 -5.44 16.13 -5.99
N GLU A 185 -6.28 15.74 -5.03
CA GLU A 185 -5.84 15.55 -3.64
C GLU A 185 -4.84 14.40 -3.52
N LEU A 186 -5.07 13.26 -4.19
CA LEU A 186 -4.09 12.17 -4.24
C LEU A 186 -2.78 12.60 -4.90
N ALA A 187 -2.85 13.35 -6.00
CA ALA A 187 -1.67 13.90 -6.67
C ALA A 187 -0.93 14.91 -5.78
N ARG A 188 -1.66 15.78 -5.06
CA ARG A 188 -1.08 16.72 -4.10
C ARG A 188 -0.31 15.97 -3.02
N ARG A 189 -0.90 14.96 -2.37
CA ARG A 189 -0.23 14.13 -1.36
C ARG A 189 1.01 13.45 -1.95
N TYR A 190 0.88 12.87 -3.14
CA TYR A 190 2.01 12.20 -3.79
C TYR A 190 3.19 13.16 -4.02
N PHE A 191 2.96 14.31 -4.63
CA PHE A 191 4.05 15.25 -4.89
C PHE A 191 4.57 15.96 -3.63
N THR A 192 3.80 15.98 -2.54
CA THR A 192 4.27 16.42 -1.22
C THR A 192 5.16 15.37 -0.56
N HIS A 193 4.71 14.12 -0.48
CA HIS A 193 5.35 13.11 0.37
C HIS A 193 6.25 12.12 -0.38
N PHE A 194 6.04 11.93 -1.68
CA PHE A 194 6.92 11.14 -2.55
C PHE A 194 7.82 12.02 -3.43
N GLY A 195 7.55 13.31 -3.49
CA GLY A 195 8.38 14.26 -4.22
C GLY A 195 9.79 14.43 -3.63
N PRO A 196 10.78 14.78 -4.47
CA PRO A 196 10.74 14.99 -5.90
C PRO A 196 10.55 13.71 -6.74
N ALA A 197 9.58 13.71 -7.65
CA ALA A 197 9.23 12.56 -8.47
C ALA A 197 9.03 12.95 -9.95
N THR A 198 9.34 12.03 -10.87
CA THR A 198 9.12 12.25 -12.30
C THR A 198 7.66 11.99 -12.70
N LEU A 199 7.26 12.47 -13.88
CA LEU A 199 5.95 12.10 -14.45
C LEU A 199 5.79 10.58 -14.61
N LYS A 200 6.89 9.87 -14.89
CA LYS A 200 6.90 8.42 -15.05
C LYS A 200 6.67 7.71 -13.71
N ASP A 201 7.29 8.20 -12.62
CA ASP A 201 7.06 7.70 -11.27
C ASP A 201 5.58 7.84 -10.86
N ALA A 202 5.02 9.04 -11.02
CA ALA A 202 3.63 9.30 -10.68
C ALA A 202 2.66 8.49 -11.56
N ALA A 203 2.92 8.38 -12.87
CA ALA A 203 2.11 7.55 -13.75
C ALA A 203 2.12 6.07 -13.33
N TYR A 204 3.27 5.55 -12.91
CA TYR A 204 3.42 4.21 -12.36
C TYR A 204 2.65 4.05 -11.04
N PHE A 205 2.82 4.99 -10.11
CA PHE A 205 2.14 4.95 -8.80
C PHE A 205 0.62 4.96 -8.93
N PHE A 206 0.07 5.80 -9.80
CA PHE A 206 -1.39 5.92 -9.99
C PHE A 206 -1.96 4.92 -11.00
N GLY A 207 -1.14 4.12 -11.69
CA GLY A 207 -1.59 3.23 -12.77
C GLY A 207 -2.26 4.02 -13.91
N THR A 208 -1.69 5.17 -14.30
CA THR A 208 -2.25 6.09 -15.28
C THR A 208 -1.21 6.52 -16.33
N THR A 209 -1.53 7.47 -17.19
CA THR A 209 -0.62 8.00 -18.21
C THR A 209 0.09 9.27 -17.72
N GLN A 210 1.32 9.51 -18.20
CA GLN A 210 2.04 10.76 -17.93
C GLN A 210 1.27 12.00 -18.40
N THR A 211 0.46 11.88 -19.46
CA THR A 211 -0.40 12.98 -19.94
C THR A 211 -1.44 13.38 -18.89
N LYS A 212 -2.08 12.41 -18.23
CA LYS A 212 -3.01 12.70 -17.13
C LYS A 212 -2.30 13.32 -15.93
N VAL A 213 -1.15 12.78 -15.54
CA VAL A 213 -0.34 13.37 -14.46
C VAL A 213 0.03 14.81 -14.79
N LYS A 214 0.49 15.09 -16.02
CA LYS A 214 0.83 16.45 -16.46
C LYS A 214 -0.38 17.40 -16.41
N ALA A 215 -1.60 16.90 -16.65
CA ALA A 215 -2.81 17.71 -16.49
C ALA A 215 -3.06 18.08 -15.01
N TRP A 216 -2.88 17.14 -14.08
CA TRP A 216 -3.00 17.42 -12.63
C TRP A 216 -1.97 18.44 -12.15
N LEU A 217 -0.69 18.36 -12.63
CA LEU A 217 0.35 19.29 -12.24
C LEU A 217 0.04 20.75 -12.63
N LYS A 218 -0.77 20.97 -13.67
CA LYS A 218 -1.20 22.33 -14.05
C LYS A 218 -2.14 22.98 -13.04
N GLU A 219 -2.84 22.18 -12.25
CA GLU A 219 -3.77 22.63 -11.21
C GLU A 219 -3.14 22.68 -9.82
N LEU A 220 -1.89 22.17 -9.69
CA LEU A 220 -1.15 22.15 -8.44
C LEU A 220 0.02 23.13 -8.48
N LEU A 221 0.31 23.75 -7.34
CA LEU A 221 1.50 24.59 -7.16
C LEU A 221 2.71 23.67 -6.91
N VAL A 222 3.37 23.26 -7.97
CA VAL A 222 4.53 22.37 -7.91
C VAL A 222 5.81 23.13 -8.22
N MET A 223 6.89 22.70 -7.58
CA MET A 223 8.26 23.10 -7.89
C MET A 223 8.93 22.06 -8.79
N GLU A 224 9.94 22.50 -9.53
CA GLU A 224 10.71 21.64 -10.41
C GLU A 224 12.18 21.59 -9.99
N ALA A 225 12.78 20.41 -10.12
CA ALA A 225 14.21 20.21 -9.98
C ALA A 225 14.73 19.39 -11.17
N VAL A 226 15.97 19.59 -11.57
CA VAL A 226 16.62 18.84 -12.64
C VAL A 226 17.80 18.06 -12.07
N LEU A 227 17.86 16.77 -12.41
CA LEU A 227 18.99 15.88 -12.13
C LEU A 227 19.23 15.01 -13.37
N ASP A 228 20.45 14.98 -13.89
CA ASP A 228 20.85 14.16 -15.04
C ASP A 228 19.92 14.29 -16.26
N GLY A 229 19.47 15.52 -16.55
CA GLY A 229 18.57 15.84 -17.64
C GLY A 229 17.11 15.41 -17.45
N LYS A 230 16.75 14.86 -16.29
CA LYS A 230 15.36 14.52 -15.93
C LYS A 230 14.76 15.61 -15.06
N THR A 231 13.49 15.94 -15.31
CA THR A 231 12.72 16.87 -14.48
C THR A 231 11.95 16.10 -13.42
N PHE A 232 12.10 16.55 -12.18
CA PHE A 232 11.40 16.07 -10.99
C PHE A 232 10.46 17.16 -10.49
N PHE A 233 9.27 16.75 -10.05
CA PHE A 233 8.23 17.63 -9.53
C PHE A 233 8.00 17.33 -8.06
N TYR A 234 7.76 18.38 -7.27
CA TYR A 234 7.45 18.26 -5.84
C TYR A 234 6.65 19.46 -5.35
N ILE A 235 5.90 19.25 -4.29
CA ILE A 235 5.29 20.32 -3.51
C ILE A 235 6.17 20.50 -2.28
N ASP A 236 6.70 21.71 -2.10
CA ASP A 236 7.59 21.97 -0.99
C ASP A 236 6.80 22.01 0.32
N HIS A 237 7.33 21.34 1.30
CA HIS A 237 6.89 21.42 2.69
C HIS A 237 8.13 21.45 3.56
N GLN A 238 8.01 21.98 4.76
CA GLN A 238 9.14 22.09 5.67
C GLN A 238 9.64 20.68 6.02
N LEU A 239 10.76 20.31 5.40
CA LEU A 239 11.50 19.11 5.76
C LEU A 239 12.51 19.47 6.83
N ALA A 240 12.63 18.64 7.85
CA ALA A 240 13.74 18.75 8.77
C ALA A 240 15.07 18.58 8.04
N ASP A 241 16.09 19.34 8.40
CA ASP A 241 17.46 19.06 7.98
C ASP A 241 17.81 17.65 8.44
N GLY A 242 18.37 16.85 7.55
CA GLY A 242 18.65 15.44 7.82
C GLY A 242 19.89 14.97 7.09
N VAL A 243 20.39 13.82 7.55
CA VAL A 243 21.42 13.03 6.86
C VAL A 243 20.80 11.71 6.42
N LEU A 244 21.37 11.11 5.39
CA LEU A 244 20.95 9.77 4.98
C LEU A 244 21.15 8.80 6.15
N PRO A 245 20.16 7.96 6.48
CA PRO A 245 20.26 7.04 7.59
C PRO A 245 21.28 5.93 7.28
N ASP A 246 22.09 5.58 8.28
CA ASP A 246 23.10 4.53 8.17
C ASP A 246 22.49 3.19 7.76
N CYS A 247 21.32 2.85 8.30
CA CYS A 247 20.59 1.62 7.97
C CYS A 247 19.08 1.75 8.27
N LEU A 248 18.25 1.29 7.33
CA LEU A 248 16.80 1.13 7.51
C LEU A 248 16.35 -0.26 7.04
N PHE A 249 15.49 -0.90 7.83
CA PHE A 249 14.80 -2.13 7.48
C PHE A 249 13.41 -1.82 6.91
N LEU A 250 13.32 -1.65 5.59
CA LEU A 250 12.06 -1.36 4.90
C LEU A 250 11.12 -2.57 4.93
N ALA A 251 9.82 -2.31 4.91
CA ALA A 251 8.81 -3.36 4.86
C ALA A 251 8.81 -4.12 3.52
N GLY A 252 8.21 -5.30 3.50
CA GLY A 252 7.73 -5.86 2.24
C GLY A 252 6.62 -4.98 1.67
N PHE A 253 6.61 -4.76 0.36
CA PHE A 253 5.70 -3.82 -0.31
C PHE A 253 5.81 -2.38 0.22
N ASP A 254 7.00 -1.97 0.66
CA ASP A 254 7.25 -0.64 1.19
C ASP A 254 6.96 0.47 0.18
N GLN A 255 6.42 1.59 0.66
CA GLN A 255 6.06 2.73 -0.18
C GLN A 255 7.30 3.37 -0.84
N LEU A 256 8.47 3.32 -0.22
CA LEU A 256 9.71 3.78 -0.83
C LEU A 256 10.08 2.97 -2.09
N MET A 257 9.72 1.68 -2.12
CA MET A 257 9.93 0.81 -3.29
C MET A 257 8.80 0.91 -4.30
N LEU A 258 7.56 1.06 -3.85
CA LEU A 258 6.37 1.06 -4.70
C LEU A 258 5.97 2.44 -5.24
N GLY A 259 6.47 3.49 -4.62
CA GLY A 259 6.13 4.87 -4.96
C GLY A 259 6.72 5.37 -6.28
N TYR A 260 7.66 4.62 -6.87
CA TYR A 260 8.43 5.04 -8.04
C TYR A 260 8.54 3.94 -9.09
N GLU A 261 8.80 4.32 -10.32
CA GLU A 261 9.07 3.36 -11.41
C GLU A 261 10.39 2.63 -11.13
N LYS A 262 10.31 1.30 -10.98
CA LYS A 262 11.41 0.48 -10.47
C LYS A 262 12.69 0.51 -11.30
N THR A 263 12.58 0.68 -12.63
CA THR A 263 13.76 0.71 -13.53
C THR A 263 14.52 2.04 -13.48
N GLU A 264 13.92 3.04 -12.84
CA GLU A 264 14.49 4.37 -12.65
C GLU A 264 14.63 4.74 -11.16
N SER A 265 14.58 3.73 -10.28
CA SER A 265 14.75 3.93 -8.84
C SER A 265 16.07 4.63 -8.53
N LEU A 266 16.00 5.63 -7.64
CA LEU A 266 17.21 6.30 -7.12
C LEU A 266 17.82 5.54 -5.93
N PHE A 267 17.12 4.55 -5.39
CA PHE A 267 17.56 3.77 -4.22
C PHE A 267 18.04 2.37 -4.59
N LEU A 268 17.51 1.76 -5.66
CA LEU A 268 17.78 0.37 -6.05
C LEU A 268 18.50 0.33 -7.39
N SER A 269 19.67 -0.30 -7.43
CA SER A 269 20.40 -0.50 -8.67
C SER A 269 19.64 -1.45 -9.63
N LYS A 270 19.83 -1.26 -10.94
CA LYS A 270 19.11 -2.03 -11.97
C LYS A 270 19.40 -3.52 -11.92
N GLU A 271 20.60 -3.91 -11.55
CA GLU A 271 21.03 -5.32 -11.43
C GLU A 271 20.25 -6.08 -10.35
N HIS A 272 19.85 -5.39 -9.25
CA HIS A 272 19.14 -5.98 -8.12
C HIS A 272 17.62 -5.82 -8.17
N ILE A 273 17.05 -5.31 -9.28
CA ILE A 273 15.59 -5.18 -9.39
C ILE A 273 14.88 -6.52 -9.17
N ARG A 274 15.42 -7.63 -9.69
CA ARG A 274 14.81 -8.97 -9.56
C ARG A 274 14.97 -9.57 -8.17
N ASP A 275 15.96 -9.12 -7.42
CA ASP A 275 16.18 -9.55 -6.05
C ASP A 275 15.14 -8.94 -5.11
N VAL A 276 14.66 -7.73 -5.40
CA VAL A 276 13.62 -7.05 -4.61
C VAL A 276 12.23 -7.27 -5.20
N PHE A 277 12.04 -7.09 -6.52
CA PHE A 277 10.77 -7.26 -7.22
C PHE A 277 10.74 -8.59 -7.96
N ASN A 278 10.18 -9.64 -7.36
CA ASN A 278 10.15 -10.94 -8.01
C ASN A 278 9.07 -11.05 -9.10
N LEU A 279 9.13 -12.13 -9.88
CA LEU A 279 8.18 -12.39 -10.99
C LEU A 279 6.75 -12.66 -10.51
N ALA A 280 6.56 -13.10 -9.27
CA ALA A 280 5.24 -13.35 -8.69
C ALA A 280 4.56 -12.07 -8.14
N GLY A 281 5.15 -10.89 -8.38
CA GLY A 281 4.62 -9.61 -7.89
C GLY A 281 4.88 -9.34 -6.42
N ILE A 282 5.76 -10.10 -5.76
CA ILE A 282 6.18 -9.85 -4.40
C ILE A 282 7.30 -8.79 -4.40
N VAL A 283 7.19 -7.81 -3.51
CA VAL A 283 8.25 -6.85 -3.20
C VAL A 283 8.82 -7.24 -1.85
N ARG A 284 10.08 -7.70 -1.85
CA ARG A 284 10.75 -8.17 -0.63
C ARG A 284 11.06 -7.00 0.31
N PRO A 285 11.10 -7.26 1.63
CA PRO A 285 11.60 -6.30 2.59
C PRO A 285 13.05 -5.93 2.30
N ALA A 286 13.33 -4.68 1.96
CA ALA A 286 14.66 -4.24 1.58
C ALA A 286 15.44 -3.68 2.79
N ILE A 287 16.78 -3.70 2.70
CA ILE A 287 17.69 -3.02 3.62
C ILE A 287 18.29 -1.84 2.87
N LEU A 288 18.09 -0.65 3.42
CA LEU A 288 18.69 0.58 2.93
C LEU A 288 19.92 0.90 3.77
N ILE A 289 21.06 1.13 3.15
CA ILE A 289 22.30 1.60 3.77
C ILE A 289 22.77 2.84 3.04
N ASP A 290 23.04 3.92 3.76
CA ASP A 290 23.48 5.20 3.19
C ASP A 290 22.67 5.63 1.98
N GLY A 291 21.35 5.49 2.08
CA GLY A 291 20.40 5.84 1.02
C GLY A 291 20.42 4.92 -0.22
N ASN A 292 20.99 3.72 -0.14
CA ASN A 292 20.98 2.73 -1.22
C ASN A 292 20.46 1.38 -0.71
N VAL A 293 19.67 0.68 -1.54
CA VAL A 293 19.25 -0.69 -1.22
C VAL A 293 20.44 -1.62 -1.36
N ALA A 294 20.89 -2.16 -0.22
CA ALA A 294 22.07 -3.00 -0.11
C ALA A 294 21.75 -4.49 0.08
N GLY A 295 20.47 -4.84 0.21
CA GLY A 295 20.03 -6.21 0.41
C GLY A 295 18.54 -6.32 0.73
N TRP A 296 18.15 -7.49 1.15
CA TRP A 296 16.80 -7.77 1.65
C TRP A 296 16.85 -8.68 2.87
N TRP A 297 15.76 -8.68 3.64
CA TRP A 297 15.68 -9.41 4.90
C TRP A 297 14.39 -10.23 5.03
N ASN A 298 14.41 -11.19 5.93
CA ASN A 298 13.24 -11.95 6.34
C ASN A 298 13.33 -12.28 7.83
N MET A 299 12.22 -12.17 8.55
CA MET A 299 12.11 -12.52 9.96
C MET A 299 11.20 -13.72 10.14
N LYS A 300 11.68 -14.77 10.78
CA LYS A 300 10.87 -15.92 11.15
C LYS A 300 11.29 -16.43 12.52
N ASN A 301 10.33 -16.55 13.44
CA ASN A 301 10.59 -17.08 14.80
C ASN A 301 11.76 -16.40 15.50
N ARG A 302 11.83 -15.05 15.47
CA ARG A 302 12.93 -14.24 16.05
C ARG A 302 14.31 -14.51 15.43
N LYS A 303 14.34 -15.14 14.30
CA LYS A 303 15.56 -15.34 13.51
C LYS A 303 15.48 -14.41 12.29
N LEU A 304 16.42 -13.47 12.22
CA LEU A 304 16.61 -12.57 11.09
C LEU A 304 17.53 -13.23 10.07
N THR A 305 17.12 -13.34 8.84
CA THR A 305 17.96 -13.72 7.72
C THR A 305 18.16 -12.49 6.82
N VAL A 306 19.40 -12.17 6.54
CA VAL A 306 19.80 -11.01 5.73
C VAL A 306 20.57 -11.50 4.52
N THR A 307 20.14 -11.10 3.32
CA THR A 307 20.85 -11.34 2.05
C THR A 307 21.40 -10.01 1.55
N MET A 308 22.72 -9.87 1.50
CA MET A 308 23.40 -8.64 1.06
C MET A 308 23.78 -8.72 -0.42
N PHE A 309 23.77 -7.56 -1.11
CA PHE A 309 24.14 -7.41 -2.52
C PHE A 309 25.63 -7.13 -2.73
N GLY A 310 26.48 -7.65 -1.91
CA GLY A 310 27.91 -7.44 -1.98
C GLY A 310 28.53 -7.29 -0.59
N ASN A 311 29.77 -6.83 -0.54
CA ASN A 311 30.47 -6.61 0.71
C ASN A 311 29.96 -5.32 1.38
N CYS A 312 29.11 -5.45 2.39
CA CYS A 312 28.60 -4.35 3.20
C CYS A 312 29.03 -4.52 4.66
N ASN A 313 29.02 -3.42 5.40
CA ASN A 313 29.29 -3.44 6.84
C ASN A 313 28.13 -4.13 7.59
N THR A 314 28.30 -5.40 7.90
CA THR A 314 27.31 -6.19 8.64
C THR A 314 27.12 -5.73 10.09
N ASN A 315 28.08 -5.01 10.69
CA ASN A 315 27.96 -4.47 12.05
C ASN A 315 26.85 -3.43 12.12
N THR A 316 26.79 -2.48 11.17
CA THR A 316 25.73 -1.47 11.08
C THR A 316 24.36 -2.13 10.97
N VAL A 317 24.22 -3.16 10.13
CA VAL A 317 22.98 -3.92 9.97
C VAL A 317 22.60 -4.63 11.28
N THR A 318 23.58 -5.26 11.94
CA THR A 318 23.38 -5.98 13.21
C THR A 318 22.92 -5.05 14.33
N GLU A 319 23.58 -3.90 14.51
CA GLU A 319 23.24 -2.92 15.54
C GLU A 319 21.83 -2.36 15.33
N ASN A 320 21.48 -1.99 14.10
CA ASN A 320 20.15 -1.48 13.78
C ASN A 320 19.07 -2.57 13.90
N ALA A 321 19.37 -3.84 13.59
CA ALA A 321 18.46 -4.96 13.80
C ALA A 321 18.12 -5.16 15.29
N TYR A 322 19.13 -5.15 16.18
CA TYR A 322 18.89 -5.26 17.62
C TYR A 322 18.18 -4.05 18.22
N ARG A 323 18.39 -2.85 17.65
CA ARG A 323 17.63 -1.65 18.05
C ARG A 323 16.15 -1.77 17.69
N LEU A 324 15.86 -2.28 16.49
CA LEU A 324 14.49 -2.42 16.01
C LEU A 324 13.76 -3.61 16.64
N TRP A 325 14.47 -4.71 16.87
CA TRP A 325 13.95 -5.94 17.45
C TRP A 325 14.85 -6.45 18.57
N PRO A 326 14.72 -5.94 19.80
CA PRO A 326 15.61 -6.31 20.92
C PRO A 326 15.58 -7.80 21.30
N ASP A 327 14.53 -8.51 20.88
CA ASP A 327 14.31 -9.94 21.18
C ASP A 327 14.77 -10.90 20.07
N ILE A 328 15.52 -10.41 19.06
CA ILE A 328 16.14 -11.28 18.06
C ILE A 328 17.05 -12.30 18.74
N GLN A 329 16.87 -13.58 18.38
CA GLN A 329 17.68 -14.68 18.89
C GLN A 329 18.89 -14.99 18.01
N LYS A 330 18.78 -14.72 16.71
CA LYS A 330 19.85 -15.02 15.75
C LYS A 330 19.74 -14.12 14.52
N ILE A 331 20.90 -13.70 14.01
CA ILE A 331 21.04 -13.02 12.71
C ILE A 331 21.94 -13.88 11.83
N ASP A 332 21.43 -14.28 10.67
CA ASP A 332 22.20 -15.04 9.66
C ASP A 332 22.37 -14.15 8.42
N PHE A 333 23.60 -13.96 8.00
CA PHE A 333 23.96 -13.29 6.74
C PHE A 333 24.19 -14.32 5.63
N GLN A 334 23.68 -14.03 4.41
CA GLN A 334 23.79 -14.86 3.20
C GLN A 334 24.35 -14.03 2.04
#